data_9010656e6094d6c885bfdb05f224e9f5
#
_entry.id   9010656e6094d6c885bfdb05f224e9f5
#
_cell.length_a   1.000
_cell.length_b   1.000
_cell.length_c   1.000
_cell.angle_alpha   90.00
_cell.angle_beta   90.00
_cell.angle_gamma   90.00
#
_symmetry.space_group_name_H-M   'P 1'
#
loop_
_entity.id
_entity.type
_entity.pdbx_description
1 polymer ?
#
loop_
_entity_poly.entity_id
_entity_poly.type
_entity_poly.pdbx_seq_one_letter_code
_entity_poly.pdbx_strand_id
1 'polypeptide(L)'
;MNKLSKKWKIFITAMVVLVGSLYGVYKINNRNAFEEMYNSYYNFVPISSLYNMPQIEPIPRDNRGADVVMLNYKENNNERKIRISLVGNNNERISIFYSVLIFDGVHLAIHYSYDINSHKLRNYVSFYGDNVPKDKDKDKDKQNKELIEKYNLSKEQLQKISDEGLDKVLTDWKRYSNSSYSKDNMGRLTIEKDEFLR
;
A
#
# COMPACT_ATOMS: atom_id res chain seq x y z
N MET A 1 -3.08 16.87 -50.17
CA MET A 1 -2.36 16.31 -49.02
C MET A 1 -0.87 16.55 -49.23
N ASN A 2 -0.28 17.51 -48.50
CA ASN A 2 1.15 17.82 -48.62
C ASN A 2 1.95 16.66 -47.98
N LYS A 3 2.74 15.97 -48.80
CA LYS A 3 3.66 14.92 -48.29
C LYS A 3 4.77 15.63 -47.50
N LEU A 4 4.85 15.34 -46.18
CA LEU A 4 5.96 15.79 -45.36
C LEU A 4 7.31 15.41 -46.00
N SER A 5 8.24 16.38 -46.02
CA SER A 5 9.58 16.13 -46.56
C SER A 5 10.30 15.03 -45.74
N LYS A 6 11.25 14.33 -46.36
CA LYS A 6 12.03 13.28 -45.71
C LYS A 6 12.71 13.79 -44.43
N LYS A 7 13.20 15.02 -44.44
CA LYS A 7 13.84 15.69 -43.28
C LYS A 7 12.85 15.85 -42.13
N TRP A 8 11.61 16.24 -42.36
CA TRP A 8 10.57 16.38 -41.34
C TRP A 8 10.16 15.04 -40.74
N LYS A 9 10.09 14.00 -41.55
CA LYS A 9 9.80 12.64 -41.03
C LYS A 9 10.87 12.17 -40.08
N ILE A 10 12.17 12.33 -40.42
CA ILE A 10 13.30 11.98 -39.58
C ILE A 10 13.25 12.79 -38.27
N PHE A 11 12.99 14.09 -38.33
CA PHE A 11 12.91 14.96 -37.18
C PHE A 11 11.79 14.51 -36.21
N ILE A 12 10.59 14.24 -36.73
CA ILE A 12 9.44 13.77 -35.93
C ILE A 12 9.78 12.44 -35.26
N THR A 13 10.37 11.49 -36.03
CA THR A 13 10.76 10.21 -35.48
C THR A 13 11.79 10.36 -34.35
N ALA A 14 12.82 11.20 -34.54
CA ALA A 14 13.80 11.49 -33.51
C ALA A 14 13.19 12.09 -32.24
N MET A 15 12.23 13.04 -32.40
CA MET A 15 11.51 13.64 -31.27
C MET A 15 10.66 12.62 -30.52
N VAL A 16 9.96 11.73 -31.22
CA VAL A 16 9.16 10.67 -30.59
C VAL A 16 10.05 9.71 -29.80
N VAL A 17 11.18 9.32 -30.35
CA VAL A 17 12.16 8.45 -29.66
C VAL A 17 12.73 9.17 -28.42
N LEU A 18 13.10 10.45 -28.55
CA LEU A 18 13.62 11.24 -27.43
C LEU A 18 12.59 11.36 -26.31
N VAL A 19 11.36 11.75 -26.62
CA VAL A 19 10.27 11.88 -25.64
C VAL A 19 9.95 10.53 -25.00
N GLY A 20 9.89 9.46 -25.80
CA GLY A 20 9.69 8.10 -25.28
C GLY A 20 10.81 7.64 -24.34
N SER A 21 12.06 7.96 -24.69
CA SER A 21 13.22 7.65 -23.84
C SER A 21 13.20 8.43 -22.53
N LEU A 22 12.92 9.74 -22.59
CA LEU A 22 12.80 10.59 -21.41
C LEU A 22 11.65 10.12 -20.49
N TYR A 23 10.50 9.76 -21.07
CA TYR A 23 9.38 9.19 -20.31
C TYR A 23 9.74 7.84 -19.68
N GLY A 24 10.44 6.98 -20.40
CA GLY A 24 10.93 5.71 -19.87
C GLY A 24 11.88 5.89 -18.68
N VAL A 25 12.86 6.81 -18.81
CA VAL A 25 13.79 7.16 -17.73
C VAL A 25 13.03 7.76 -16.54
N TYR A 26 12.07 8.65 -16.79
CA TYR A 26 11.23 9.21 -15.74
C TYR A 26 10.45 8.14 -14.98
N LYS A 27 9.80 7.20 -15.70
CA LYS A 27 9.08 6.09 -15.06
C LYS A 27 9.99 5.18 -14.25
N ILE A 28 11.18 4.87 -14.75
CA ILE A 28 12.15 4.01 -14.03
C ILE A 28 12.62 4.71 -12.75
N ASN A 29 12.95 5.99 -12.83
CA ASN A 29 13.46 6.77 -11.70
C ASN A 29 12.41 7.07 -10.62
N ASN A 30 11.13 7.00 -10.95
CA ASN A 30 10.03 7.26 -10.02
C ASN A 30 9.39 5.98 -9.46
N ARG A 31 9.95 4.81 -9.76
CA ARG A 31 9.43 3.56 -9.21
C ARG A 31 9.63 3.47 -7.70
N ASN A 32 8.67 2.83 -7.05
CA ASN A 32 8.73 2.51 -5.64
C ASN A 32 8.06 1.16 -5.37
N ALA A 33 8.21 0.67 -4.13
CA ALA A 33 7.68 -0.63 -3.72
C ALA A 33 6.18 -0.80 -3.97
N PHE A 34 5.40 0.25 -3.75
CA PHE A 34 3.94 0.20 -3.88
C PHE A 34 3.50 0.19 -5.35
N GLU A 35 4.17 0.95 -6.22
CA GLU A 35 3.94 0.87 -7.67
C GLU A 35 4.33 -0.48 -8.24
N GLU A 36 5.41 -1.07 -7.74
CA GLU A 36 5.79 -2.42 -8.13
C GLU A 36 4.72 -3.43 -7.73
N MET A 37 4.20 -3.36 -6.50
CA MET A 37 3.08 -4.17 -6.04
C MET A 37 1.86 -3.99 -6.94
N TYR A 38 1.45 -2.75 -7.19
CA TYR A 38 0.29 -2.43 -8.02
C TYR A 38 0.44 -2.99 -9.45
N ASN A 39 1.56 -2.69 -10.10
CA ASN A 39 1.82 -3.14 -11.46
C ASN A 39 1.93 -4.67 -11.57
N SER A 40 2.47 -5.34 -10.56
CA SER A 40 2.55 -6.79 -10.52
C SER A 40 1.18 -7.44 -10.42
N TYR A 41 0.24 -6.82 -9.73
CA TYR A 41 -1.15 -7.28 -9.66
C TYR A 41 -1.90 -7.08 -10.97
N TYR A 42 -1.72 -5.94 -11.64
CA TYR A 42 -2.43 -5.64 -12.88
C TYR A 42 -1.77 -6.28 -14.11
N ASN A 43 -0.46 -6.52 -14.11
CA ASN A 43 0.31 -7.02 -15.25
C ASN A 43 0.60 -8.53 -15.19
N PHE A 44 -0.23 -9.34 -14.54
CA PHE A 44 -0.13 -10.80 -14.64
C PHE A 44 1.01 -11.49 -13.86
N VAL A 45 1.34 -11.03 -12.68
CA VAL A 45 1.84 -12.04 -11.72
C VAL A 45 0.64 -12.95 -11.46
N PRO A 46 0.67 -14.23 -11.87
CA PRO A 46 -0.45 -15.12 -11.60
C PRO A 46 -0.68 -15.04 -10.09
N ILE A 47 -1.91 -14.76 -9.71
CA ILE A 47 -2.38 -14.84 -8.31
C ILE A 47 -1.88 -16.15 -7.67
N SER A 48 -1.65 -17.19 -8.47
CA SER A 48 -1.02 -18.46 -8.07
C SER A 48 0.33 -18.30 -7.36
N SER A 49 1.17 -17.32 -7.68
CA SER A 49 2.43 -17.11 -6.97
C SER A 49 2.24 -16.52 -5.56
N LEU A 50 1.14 -15.80 -5.35
CA LEU A 50 0.72 -15.30 -4.05
C LEU A 50 -0.05 -16.37 -3.26
N TYR A 51 -0.74 -17.29 -3.92
CA TYR A 51 -1.41 -18.44 -3.31
C TYR A 51 -0.43 -19.50 -2.75
N ASN A 52 0.80 -19.51 -3.20
CA ASN A 52 1.84 -20.37 -2.65
C ASN A 52 2.51 -19.81 -1.38
N MET A 53 2.02 -18.69 -0.88
CA MET A 53 2.39 -18.20 0.46
C MET A 53 1.70 -19.10 1.51
N PRO A 54 2.43 -19.89 2.32
CA PRO A 54 1.84 -20.93 3.17
C PRO A 54 0.92 -20.41 4.30
N GLN A 55 0.64 -19.12 4.35
CA GLN A 55 -0.12 -18.46 5.41
C GLN A 55 -1.14 -17.43 4.88
N ILE A 56 -1.42 -17.42 3.59
CA ILE A 56 -2.35 -16.45 2.98
C ILE A 56 -3.64 -17.14 2.57
N GLU A 57 -4.74 -16.71 3.17
CA GLU A 57 -6.08 -17.08 2.73
C GLU A 57 -6.57 -16.05 1.70
N PRO A 58 -6.79 -16.46 0.43
CA PRO A 58 -7.37 -15.56 -0.55
C PRO A 58 -8.82 -15.26 -0.19
N ILE A 59 -9.18 -13.98 -0.12
CA ILE A 59 -10.56 -13.56 0.04
C ILE A 59 -11.16 -13.34 -1.35
N PRO A 60 -12.34 -13.92 -1.65
CA PRO A 60 -13.03 -13.70 -2.91
C PRO A 60 -13.26 -12.20 -3.19
N ARG A 61 -13.27 -11.84 -4.47
CA ARG A 61 -13.54 -10.47 -4.94
C ARG A 61 -14.80 -9.90 -4.27
N ASP A 62 -14.71 -8.69 -3.80
CA ASP A 62 -15.87 -7.94 -3.31
C ASP A 62 -16.82 -7.66 -4.49
N ASN A 63 -18.12 -7.93 -4.28
CA ASN A 63 -19.17 -7.72 -5.29
C ASN A 63 -19.39 -6.25 -5.69
N ARG A 64 -18.59 -5.33 -5.21
CA ARG A 64 -18.67 -3.88 -5.47
C ARG A 64 -18.00 -3.44 -6.76
N GLY A 65 -17.53 -4.35 -7.61
CA GLY A 65 -16.93 -4.03 -8.90
C GLY A 65 -15.51 -3.45 -8.82
N ALA A 66 -14.95 -3.32 -7.63
CA ALA A 66 -13.53 -3.02 -7.45
C ALA A 66 -12.74 -4.32 -7.42
N ASP A 67 -11.65 -4.39 -8.17
CA ASP A 67 -10.70 -5.49 -8.07
C ASP A 67 -9.95 -5.39 -6.73
N VAL A 68 -10.57 -5.87 -5.66
CA VAL A 68 -9.97 -5.92 -4.33
C VAL A 68 -9.37 -7.30 -4.14
N VAL A 69 -8.06 -7.38 -4.13
CA VAL A 69 -7.36 -8.59 -3.69
C VAL A 69 -7.02 -8.40 -2.22
N MET A 70 -7.57 -9.24 -1.37
CA MET A 70 -7.32 -9.19 0.07
C MET A 70 -6.44 -10.38 0.46
N LEU A 71 -5.28 -10.10 0.99
CA LEU A 71 -4.37 -11.09 1.54
C LEU A 71 -4.44 -10.99 3.06
N ASN A 72 -4.97 -12.04 3.70
CA ASN A 72 -4.94 -12.15 5.16
C ASN A 72 -3.89 -13.16 5.54
N TYR A 73 -3.03 -12.81 6.48
CA TYR A 73 -2.14 -13.79 7.04
C TYR A 73 -2.11 -13.68 8.57
N LYS A 74 -2.13 -14.83 9.22
CA LYS A 74 -1.99 -14.94 10.67
C LYS A 74 -0.59 -15.40 10.97
N GLU A 75 0.11 -14.69 11.84
CA GLU A 75 1.38 -15.13 12.35
C GLU A 75 1.23 -15.62 13.80
N ASN A 76 1.64 -16.87 14.03
CA ASN A 76 1.91 -17.50 15.33
C ASN A 76 1.12 -16.94 16.53
N ASN A 77 -0.12 -17.40 16.73
CA ASN A 77 -0.95 -17.21 17.94
C ASN A 77 -1.17 -15.77 18.45
N ASN A 78 -0.36 -14.80 18.04
CA ASN A 78 -0.64 -13.39 18.21
C ASN A 78 -1.39 -12.95 16.97
N GLU A 79 -2.63 -12.50 17.13
CA GLU A 79 -3.54 -12.12 16.05
C GLU A 79 -3.06 -10.89 15.29
N ARG A 80 -1.91 -11.00 14.66
CA ARG A 80 -1.44 -10.03 13.67
C ARG A 80 -2.12 -10.32 12.37
N LYS A 81 -2.71 -9.31 11.75
CA LYS A 81 -3.38 -9.44 10.45
C LYS A 81 -2.76 -8.46 9.48
N ILE A 82 -2.40 -8.96 8.30
CA ILE A 82 -2.05 -8.12 7.16
C ILE A 82 -3.12 -8.31 6.10
N ARG A 83 -3.58 -7.18 5.56
CA ARG A 83 -4.52 -7.17 4.45
C ARG A 83 -4.02 -6.18 3.41
N ILE A 84 -3.86 -6.63 2.18
CA ILE A 84 -3.50 -5.79 1.05
C ILE A 84 -4.71 -5.70 0.14
N SER A 85 -5.14 -4.48 -0.16
CA SER A 85 -6.26 -4.19 -1.04
C SER A 85 -5.79 -3.32 -2.18
N LEU A 86 -6.10 -3.71 -3.41
CA LEU A 86 -5.87 -2.93 -4.60
C LEU A 86 -7.19 -2.33 -5.06
N VAL A 87 -7.22 -1.03 -5.27
CA VAL A 87 -8.40 -0.33 -5.76
C VAL A 87 -8.08 0.23 -7.14
N GLY A 88 -8.70 -0.35 -8.19
CA GLY A 88 -8.64 0.14 -9.57
C GLY A 88 -9.84 1.03 -9.93
N ASN A 89 -9.93 1.45 -11.21
CA ASN A 89 -11.02 2.25 -11.76
C ASN A 89 -11.21 3.63 -11.12
N ASN A 90 -10.38 4.59 -11.51
CA ASN A 90 -10.33 6.01 -11.11
C ASN A 90 -9.76 6.30 -9.71
N ASN A 91 -9.57 5.31 -8.86
CA ASN A 91 -8.88 5.44 -7.59
C ASN A 91 -7.73 4.44 -7.55
N GLU A 92 -6.71 4.69 -8.39
CA GLU A 92 -5.50 3.88 -8.44
C GLU A 92 -4.76 3.97 -7.11
N ARG A 93 -5.04 3.03 -6.22
CA ARG A 93 -4.57 3.04 -4.84
C ARG A 93 -4.22 1.63 -4.36
N ILE A 94 -3.16 1.54 -3.59
CA ILE A 94 -2.86 0.38 -2.76
C ILE A 94 -3.17 0.75 -1.32
N SER A 95 -3.95 -0.08 -0.65
CA SER A 95 -4.20 0.03 0.78
C SER A 95 -3.70 -1.21 1.48
N ILE A 96 -2.80 -1.02 2.43
CA ILE A 96 -2.27 -2.07 3.28
C ILE A 96 -2.79 -1.81 4.69
N PHE A 97 -3.34 -2.84 5.28
CA PHE A 97 -3.82 -2.85 6.65
C PHE A 97 -2.95 -3.81 7.45
N TYR A 98 -2.26 -3.29 8.45
CA TYR A 98 -1.51 -4.08 9.41
C TYR A 98 -2.11 -3.89 10.79
N SER A 99 -2.42 -4.97 11.49
CA SER A 99 -2.97 -4.85 12.83
C SER A 99 -2.32 -5.80 13.82
N VAL A 100 -2.28 -5.37 15.06
CA VAL A 100 -1.81 -6.11 16.20
C VAL A 100 -2.86 -6.10 17.31
N LEU A 101 -3.01 -7.21 18.01
CA LEU A 101 -3.80 -7.25 19.24
C LEU A 101 -3.01 -6.53 20.33
N ILE A 102 -3.57 -5.47 20.89
CA ILE A 102 -2.93 -4.70 21.97
C ILE A 102 -3.50 -5.02 23.35
N PHE A 103 -4.81 -5.32 23.40
CA PHE A 103 -5.53 -5.74 24.60
C PHE A 103 -6.59 -6.77 24.19
N ASP A 104 -7.14 -7.48 25.18
CA ASP A 104 -8.20 -8.44 24.91
C ASP A 104 -9.37 -7.80 24.15
N GLY A 105 -9.65 -8.33 22.97
CA GLY A 105 -10.68 -7.85 22.07
C GLY A 105 -10.44 -6.46 21.46
N VAL A 106 -9.21 -5.90 21.54
CA VAL A 106 -8.86 -4.60 20.94
C VAL A 106 -7.63 -4.72 20.06
N HIS A 107 -7.81 -4.41 18.78
CA HIS A 107 -6.75 -4.36 17.79
C HIS A 107 -6.41 -2.92 17.44
N LEU A 108 -5.12 -2.62 17.42
CA LEU A 108 -4.57 -1.43 16.79
C LEU A 108 -4.25 -1.74 15.33
N ALA A 109 -4.73 -0.93 14.43
CA ALA A 109 -4.46 -1.04 12.99
C ALA A 109 -3.71 0.18 12.47
N ILE A 110 -2.67 -0.08 11.71
CA ILE A 110 -1.98 0.91 10.88
C ILE A 110 -2.44 0.69 9.45
N HIS A 111 -2.88 1.77 8.82
CA HIS A 111 -3.25 1.79 7.42
C HIS A 111 -2.18 2.51 6.63
N TYR A 112 -1.66 1.85 5.60
CA TYR A 112 -0.76 2.44 4.61
C TYR A 112 -1.57 2.57 3.32
N SER A 113 -1.86 3.79 2.91
CA SER A 113 -2.63 4.08 1.69
C SER A 113 -1.75 4.83 0.71
N TYR A 114 -1.33 4.15 -0.36
CA TYR A 114 -0.52 4.74 -1.41
C TYR A 114 -1.39 5.08 -2.62
N ASP A 115 -1.33 6.33 -3.03
CA ASP A 115 -1.98 6.86 -4.23
C ASP A 115 -0.97 6.93 -5.37
N ILE A 116 -1.26 6.22 -6.47
CA ILE A 116 -0.34 6.07 -7.60
C ILE A 116 -0.18 7.36 -8.38
N ASN A 117 -1.24 8.17 -8.46
CA ASN A 117 -1.23 9.40 -9.26
C ASN A 117 -0.43 10.51 -8.58
N SER A 118 -0.53 10.61 -7.26
CA SER A 118 0.18 11.64 -6.48
C SER A 118 1.51 11.19 -5.90
N HIS A 119 1.85 9.90 -5.99
CA HIS A 119 3.03 9.28 -5.38
C HIS A 119 3.12 9.50 -3.86
N LYS A 120 1.97 9.53 -3.18
CA LYS A 120 1.88 9.78 -1.76
C LYS A 120 1.47 8.55 -0.99
N LEU A 121 2.22 8.23 0.05
CA LEU A 121 1.89 7.22 1.04
C LEU A 121 1.36 7.90 2.29
N ARG A 122 0.11 7.61 2.66
CA ARG A 122 -0.51 8.06 3.91
C ARG A 122 -0.52 6.94 4.92
N ASN A 123 -0.05 7.24 6.12
CA ASN A 123 -0.11 6.34 7.25
C ASN A 123 -1.06 6.91 8.30
N TYR A 124 -2.08 6.15 8.67
CA TYR A 124 -3.01 6.54 9.74
C TYR A 124 -3.35 5.36 10.66
N VAL A 125 -3.79 5.71 11.86
CA VAL A 125 -4.11 4.78 12.94
C VAL A 125 -5.61 4.58 13.05
N SER A 126 -6.04 3.36 13.36
CA SER A 126 -7.41 3.09 13.77
C SER A 126 -7.48 1.94 14.77
N PHE A 127 -8.62 1.83 15.46
CA PHE A 127 -8.89 0.74 16.40
C PHE A 127 -10.12 -0.02 15.95
N TYR A 128 -10.12 -1.34 16.20
CA TYR A 128 -11.27 -2.18 15.96
C TYR A 128 -11.28 -3.37 16.92
N GLY A 129 -12.43 -4.03 17.03
CA GLY A 129 -12.62 -5.20 17.88
C GLY A 129 -13.91 -5.12 18.68
N ASP A 130 -14.16 -6.15 19.50
CA ASP A 130 -15.41 -6.27 20.24
C ASP A 130 -15.51 -5.25 21.37
N ASN A 131 -14.37 -4.87 21.95
CA ASN A 131 -14.28 -3.91 23.05
C ASN A 131 -14.00 -2.45 22.58
N VAL A 132 -14.11 -2.19 21.27
CA VAL A 132 -14.02 -0.83 20.70
C VAL A 132 -15.45 -0.27 20.57
N PRO A 133 -15.73 0.94 21.08
CA PRO A 133 -17.04 1.57 20.95
C PRO A 133 -17.45 1.70 19.47
N LYS A 134 -18.67 1.25 19.15
CA LYS A 134 -19.22 1.32 17.78
C LYS A 134 -20.14 2.52 17.62
N ASP A 135 -19.69 3.68 18.00
CA ASP A 135 -20.46 4.91 17.83
C ASP A 135 -20.31 5.41 16.39
N LYS A 136 -21.40 5.30 15.61
CA LYS A 136 -21.40 5.68 14.18
C LYS A 136 -21.39 7.19 13.96
N ASP A 137 -21.81 7.94 14.96
CA ASP A 137 -21.98 9.41 14.90
C ASP A 137 -20.74 10.14 15.44
N LYS A 138 -19.80 9.42 16.03
CA LYS A 138 -18.60 10.00 16.60
C LYS A 138 -17.52 10.19 15.53
N ASP A 139 -16.87 11.35 15.56
CA ASP A 139 -15.67 11.60 14.76
C ASP A 139 -14.60 10.54 15.07
N LYS A 140 -14.18 9.82 14.03
CA LYS A 140 -13.21 8.71 14.14
C LYS A 140 -11.87 9.18 14.69
N ASP A 141 -11.44 10.38 14.34
CA ASP A 141 -10.16 10.94 14.82
C ASP A 141 -10.23 11.22 16.31
N LYS A 142 -11.36 11.78 16.78
CA LYS A 142 -11.60 11.98 18.20
C LYS A 142 -11.66 10.65 18.95
N GLN A 143 -12.32 9.65 18.40
CA GLN A 143 -12.39 8.31 19.00
C GLN A 143 -11.01 7.65 19.07
N ASN A 144 -10.20 7.77 18.03
CA ASN A 144 -8.83 7.24 18.03
C ASN A 144 -7.97 7.91 19.10
N LYS A 145 -8.06 9.25 19.26
CA LYS A 145 -7.35 9.98 20.34
C LYS A 145 -7.71 9.45 21.73
N GLU A 146 -9.00 9.34 22.01
CA GLU A 146 -9.48 8.81 23.29
C GLU A 146 -8.98 7.39 23.56
N LEU A 147 -8.89 6.54 22.52
CA LEU A 147 -8.40 5.17 22.68
C LEU A 147 -6.87 5.13 22.86
N ILE A 148 -6.12 5.99 22.18
CA ILE A 148 -4.67 6.16 22.40
C ILE A 148 -4.40 6.54 23.85
N GLU A 149 -5.12 7.53 24.37
CA GLU A 149 -5.02 7.96 25.76
C GLU A 149 -5.44 6.85 26.75
N LYS A 150 -6.60 6.21 26.50
CA LYS A 150 -7.14 5.14 27.35
C LYS A 150 -6.15 3.96 27.48
N TYR A 151 -5.48 3.61 26.40
CA TYR A 151 -4.54 2.50 26.40
C TYR A 151 -3.09 2.92 26.62
N ASN A 152 -2.87 4.22 26.94
CA ASN A 152 -1.56 4.80 27.22
C ASN A 152 -0.51 4.47 26.16
N LEU A 153 -0.90 4.61 24.88
CA LEU A 153 -0.02 4.34 23.74
C LEU A 153 0.82 5.56 23.42
N SER A 154 2.13 5.45 23.54
CA SER A 154 3.03 6.55 23.17
C SER A 154 3.20 6.66 21.65
N LYS A 155 3.63 7.83 21.17
CA LYS A 155 3.97 8.03 19.75
C LYS A 155 5.06 7.08 19.28
N GLU A 156 6.03 6.79 20.12
CA GLU A 156 7.12 5.87 19.84
C GLU A 156 6.61 4.44 19.68
N GLN A 157 5.64 4.02 20.49
CA GLN A 157 5.00 2.70 20.34
C GLN A 157 4.20 2.62 19.04
N LEU A 158 3.40 3.64 18.71
CA LEU A 158 2.65 3.71 17.47
C LEU A 158 3.59 3.70 16.25
N GLN A 159 4.66 4.48 16.29
CA GLN A 159 5.67 4.51 15.22
C GLN A 159 6.36 3.14 15.09
N LYS A 160 6.72 2.50 16.20
CA LYS A 160 7.34 1.16 16.19
C LYS A 160 6.42 0.12 15.53
N ILE A 161 5.13 0.13 15.87
CA ILE A 161 4.13 -0.78 15.26
C ILE A 161 3.98 -0.47 13.77
N SER A 162 3.96 0.81 13.40
CA SER A 162 3.91 1.23 11.99
C SER A 162 5.15 0.74 11.24
N ASP A 163 6.34 0.95 11.78
CA ASP A 163 7.58 0.53 11.16
C ASP A 163 7.68 -1.00 11.02
N GLU A 164 7.22 -1.73 12.03
CA GLU A 164 7.16 -3.20 12.01
C GLU A 164 6.21 -3.71 10.91
N GLY A 165 5.03 -3.12 10.80
CA GLY A 165 4.05 -3.53 9.79
C GLY A 165 4.56 -3.29 8.38
N LEU A 166 5.19 -2.14 8.13
CA LEU A 166 5.75 -1.80 6.84
C LEU A 166 6.93 -2.72 6.47
N ASP A 167 7.84 -2.96 7.42
CA ASP A 167 8.98 -3.85 7.22
C ASP A 167 8.53 -5.27 6.86
N LYS A 168 7.51 -5.75 7.56
CA LYS A 168 6.95 -7.07 7.35
C LYS A 168 6.34 -7.22 5.95
N VAL A 169 5.52 -6.25 5.53
CA VAL A 169 4.92 -6.24 4.19
C VAL A 169 5.99 -6.22 3.10
N LEU A 170 7.00 -5.37 3.24
CA LEU A 170 8.05 -5.24 2.23
C LEU A 170 8.98 -6.45 2.22
N THR A 171 9.25 -7.07 3.38
CA THR A 171 10.03 -8.30 3.48
C THR A 171 9.32 -9.46 2.78
N ASP A 172 8.03 -9.62 3.03
CA ASP A 172 7.23 -10.63 2.36
C ASP A 172 7.14 -10.36 0.86
N TRP A 173 6.92 -9.11 0.46
CA TRP A 173 6.92 -8.73 -0.95
C TRP A 173 8.26 -9.07 -1.64
N LYS A 174 9.37 -8.69 -1.03
CA LYS A 174 10.72 -9.02 -1.53
C LYS A 174 10.92 -10.53 -1.70
N ARG A 175 10.49 -11.31 -0.72
CA ARG A 175 10.63 -12.77 -0.73
C ARG A 175 9.89 -13.44 -1.89
N TYR A 176 8.72 -12.91 -2.27
CA TYR A 176 7.84 -13.54 -3.28
C TYR A 176 7.95 -12.93 -4.67
N SER A 177 8.37 -11.67 -4.78
CA SER A 177 8.47 -10.97 -6.06
C SER A 177 9.89 -10.76 -6.57
N ASN A 178 10.92 -11.16 -5.82
CA ASN A 178 12.32 -10.79 -6.05
C ASN A 178 12.54 -9.26 -6.10
N SER A 179 11.73 -8.50 -5.41
CA SER A 179 11.83 -7.05 -5.31
C SER A 179 13.16 -6.62 -4.71
N SER A 180 13.72 -5.52 -5.21
CA SER A 180 14.89 -4.87 -4.62
C SER A 180 14.53 -3.91 -3.48
N TYR A 181 13.23 -3.63 -3.28
CA TYR A 181 12.78 -2.70 -2.25
C TYR A 181 12.81 -3.31 -0.85
N SER A 182 12.95 -2.43 0.14
CA SER A 182 12.92 -2.76 1.57
C SER A 182 12.37 -1.55 2.33
N LYS A 183 12.19 -1.67 3.64
CA LYS A 183 11.82 -0.53 4.50
C LYS A 183 12.77 0.66 4.36
N ASP A 184 14.09 0.39 4.27
CA ASP A 184 15.12 1.44 4.18
C ASP A 184 15.26 2.02 2.77
N ASN A 185 14.74 1.31 1.78
CA ASN A 185 14.74 1.72 0.38
C ASN A 185 13.42 1.36 -0.29
N MET A 186 12.40 2.16 -0.05
CA MET A 186 11.09 2.00 -0.67
C MET A 186 10.99 2.57 -2.08
N GLY A 187 12.03 3.25 -2.57
CA GLY A 187 12.02 4.02 -3.81
C GLY A 187 11.49 5.44 -3.61
N ARG A 188 11.09 6.10 -4.69
CA ARG A 188 10.70 7.52 -4.66
C ARG A 188 9.21 7.67 -4.36
N LEU A 189 8.92 8.11 -3.14
CA LEU A 189 7.56 8.44 -2.70
C LEU A 189 7.59 9.52 -1.60
N THR A 190 6.47 10.17 -1.38
CA THR A 190 6.28 11.12 -0.28
C THR A 190 5.45 10.45 0.82
N ILE A 191 5.97 10.41 2.04
CA ILE A 191 5.26 9.85 3.19
C ILE A 191 4.52 10.97 3.92
N GLU A 192 3.19 10.86 3.99
CA GLU A 192 2.33 11.71 4.81
C GLU A 192 1.88 10.90 6.04
N LYS A 193 2.48 11.17 7.18
CA LYS A 193 2.15 10.47 8.42
C LYS A 193 0.93 11.09 9.08
N ASP A 194 0.12 10.24 9.70
CA ASP A 194 -0.92 10.63 10.65
C ASP A 194 -0.32 11.48 11.79
N GLU A 195 -1.14 12.38 12.36
CA GLU A 195 -0.71 13.21 13.50
C GLU A 195 -0.27 12.38 14.72
N PHE A 196 -0.82 11.16 14.88
CA PHE A 196 -0.44 10.22 15.94
C PHE A 196 0.91 9.54 15.71
N LEU A 197 1.42 9.59 14.48
CA LEU A 197 2.71 9.02 14.08
C LEU A 197 3.80 10.09 13.89
N ARG A 198 3.49 11.36 14.15
CA ARG A 198 4.41 12.50 14.01
C ARG A 198 5.13 12.84 15.30
#